data_1ad15fb312a677907dc317661a6d6220
#
_entry.id   1ad15fb312a677907dc317661a6d6220
#
_cell.length_a   1.000
_cell.length_b   1.000
_cell.length_c   1.000
_cell.angle_alpha   90.00
_cell.angle_beta   90.00
_cell.angle_gamma   90.00
#
_symmetry.space_group_name_H-M   'P 1'
#
loop_
_entity.id
_entity.type
_entity.pdbx_description
1 polymer ?
#
loop_
_entity_poly.entity_id
_entity_poly.type
_entity_poly.pdbx_seq_one_letter_code
_entity_poly.pdbx_strand_id
1 'polypeptide(L)'
;MRKPVISTKGYSKEEQESVCTYDVLNNEWVFYTTCRKHITKLLKTYKNVSNAKIEVLEEYANGTPVAIQVTVQDDLVTFRKPTSKAKREKLREQAKGRFDK
;
A
#
# COMPACT_ATOMS: atom_id res chain seq x y z
N MET A 1 0.42 22.30 -4.80
CA MET A 1 0.44 20.88 -5.16
C MET A 1 1.52 20.60 -6.18
N ARG A 2 2.38 19.65 -5.88
CA ARG A 2 3.43 19.25 -6.80
C ARG A 2 2.84 18.44 -7.96
N LYS A 3 3.22 18.80 -9.18
CA LYS A 3 2.83 17.97 -10.33
C LYS A 3 3.70 16.72 -10.34
N PRO A 4 3.14 15.54 -10.60
CA PRO A 4 3.93 14.31 -10.73
C PRO A 4 4.94 14.42 -11.87
N VAL A 5 6.10 13.80 -11.68
CA VAL A 5 7.11 13.69 -12.72
C VAL A 5 6.66 12.61 -13.72
N ILE A 6 6.80 12.89 -15.01
CA ILE A 6 6.46 11.91 -16.04
C ILE A 6 7.61 10.92 -16.21
N SER A 7 7.33 9.65 -16.01
CA SER A 7 8.30 8.58 -16.18
C SER A 7 8.13 7.92 -17.54
N THR A 8 9.25 7.67 -18.24
CA THR A 8 9.23 6.97 -19.52
C THR A 8 9.45 5.47 -19.37
N LYS A 9 10.20 5.06 -18.36
CA LYS A 9 10.58 3.65 -18.17
C LYS A 9 10.00 2.99 -16.93
N GLY A 10 9.63 3.79 -15.92
CA GLY A 10 9.26 3.25 -14.63
C GLY A 10 10.47 2.66 -13.92
N TYR A 11 10.23 1.69 -13.06
CA TYR A 11 11.26 1.04 -12.24
C TYR A 11 11.31 -0.45 -12.55
N SER A 12 12.52 -0.99 -12.71
CA SER A 12 12.73 -2.43 -12.84
C SER A 12 12.47 -3.10 -11.50
N LYS A 13 12.32 -4.41 -11.48
CA LYS A 13 12.11 -5.16 -10.23
C LYS A 13 13.22 -4.90 -9.20
N GLU A 14 14.45 -4.74 -9.67
CA GLU A 14 15.61 -4.48 -8.80
C GLU A 14 15.59 -3.07 -8.22
N GLU A 15 14.97 -2.13 -8.91
CA GLU A 15 14.89 -0.73 -8.50
C GLU A 15 13.66 -0.42 -7.67
N GLN A 16 12.66 -1.31 -7.69
CA GLN A 16 11.43 -1.11 -6.91
C GLN A 16 11.71 -1.26 -5.43
N GLU A 17 11.21 -0.31 -4.65
CA GLU A 17 11.38 -0.32 -3.21
C GLU A 17 10.15 0.24 -2.50
N SER A 18 10.01 -0.13 -1.24
CA SER A 18 8.99 0.43 -0.37
C SER A 18 9.64 0.80 0.95
N VAL A 19 9.39 2.02 1.39
CA VAL A 19 9.94 2.56 2.64
C VAL A 19 8.78 3.03 3.49
N CYS A 20 8.83 2.66 4.78
CA CYS A 20 7.81 3.06 5.74
C CYS A 20 8.51 3.75 6.92
N THR A 21 8.13 4.99 7.18
CA THR A 21 8.69 5.76 8.30
C THR A 21 7.56 6.26 9.18
N TYR A 22 7.87 6.41 10.47
CA TYR A 22 6.91 6.96 11.43
C TYR A 22 7.38 8.32 11.96
N ASP A 23 6.50 9.30 11.89
CA ASP A 23 6.75 10.64 12.43
C ASP A 23 6.09 10.75 13.81
N VAL A 24 6.91 10.70 14.84
CA VAL A 24 6.45 10.75 16.24
C VAL A 24 5.77 12.08 16.57
N LEU A 25 6.29 13.18 16.01
CA LEU A 25 5.76 14.52 16.31
C LEU A 25 4.34 14.73 15.79
N ASN A 26 4.06 14.19 14.62
CA ASN A 26 2.75 14.34 13.98
C ASN A 26 1.86 13.11 14.11
N ASN A 27 2.36 12.04 14.72
CA ASN A 27 1.64 10.77 14.86
C ASN A 27 1.15 10.23 13.52
N GLU A 28 2.05 10.23 12.54
CA GLU A 28 1.73 9.84 11.18
C GLU A 28 2.72 8.81 10.66
N TRP A 29 2.21 7.88 9.85
CA TRP A 29 3.03 6.96 9.06
C TRP A 29 3.16 7.51 7.65
N VAL A 30 4.36 7.41 7.09
CA VAL A 30 4.63 7.80 5.72
C VAL A 30 5.12 6.58 4.96
N PHE A 31 4.37 6.19 3.93
CA PHE A 31 4.74 5.10 3.03
C PHE A 31 5.18 5.70 1.71
N TYR A 32 6.41 5.40 1.31
CA TYR A 32 6.92 5.74 -0.01
C TYR A 32 7.15 4.43 -0.76
N THR A 33 6.66 4.33 -1.98
CA THR A 33 6.86 3.12 -2.75
C THR A 33 6.92 3.36 -4.25
N THR A 34 7.80 2.61 -4.90
CA THR A 34 7.87 2.46 -6.34
C THR A 34 7.48 1.04 -6.76
N CYS A 35 7.15 0.19 -5.78
CA CYS A 35 6.72 -1.19 -6.02
C CYS A 35 5.27 -1.22 -6.50
N ARG A 36 5.06 -1.69 -7.72
CA ARG A 36 3.75 -1.70 -8.36
C ARG A 36 2.67 -2.41 -7.53
N LYS A 37 3.03 -3.53 -6.94
CA LYS A 37 2.15 -4.31 -6.07
C LYS A 37 1.68 -3.48 -4.86
N HIS A 38 2.60 -2.75 -4.24
CA HIS A 38 2.28 -1.94 -3.07
C HIS A 38 1.52 -0.68 -3.44
N ILE A 39 1.83 -0.07 -4.58
CA ILE A 39 1.07 1.07 -5.10
C ILE A 39 -0.41 0.70 -5.23
N THR A 40 -0.68 -0.42 -5.87
CA THR A 40 -2.05 -0.91 -6.06
C THR A 40 -2.76 -1.13 -4.73
N LYS A 41 -2.09 -1.77 -3.78
CA LYS A 41 -2.65 -2.05 -2.45
C LYS A 41 -2.92 -0.78 -1.65
N LEU A 42 -1.98 0.16 -1.66
CA LEU A 42 -2.11 1.43 -0.92
C LEU A 42 -3.24 2.28 -1.50
N LEU A 43 -3.34 2.38 -2.81
CA LEU A 43 -4.42 3.12 -3.46
C LEU A 43 -5.78 2.50 -3.13
N LYS A 44 -5.88 1.19 -3.19
CA LYS A 44 -7.13 0.48 -2.86
C LYS A 44 -7.52 0.66 -1.39
N THR A 45 -6.54 0.62 -0.49
CA THR A 45 -6.79 0.68 0.94
C THR A 45 -7.16 2.09 1.42
N TYR A 46 -6.43 3.09 0.92
CA TYR A 46 -6.54 4.46 1.45
C TYR A 46 -7.24 5.47 0.55
N LYS A 47 -7.70 5.07 -0.61
CA LYS A 47 -8.47 5.95 -1.49
C LYS A 47 -9.75 6.38 -0.77
N ASN A 48 -10.02 7.68 -0.73
CA ASN A 48 -11.19 8.26 -0.08
C ASN A 48 -11.22 8.10 1.45
N VAL A 49 -10.09 7.80 2.07
CA VAL A 49 -9.96 7.77 3.53
C VAL A 49 -9.58 9.16 4.01
N SER A 50 -10.39 9.76 4.88
CA SER A 50 -10.21 11.16 5.31
C SER A 50 -8.90 11.42 6.06
N ASN A 51 -8.39 10.43 6.81
CA ASN A 51 -7.16 10.56 7.58
C ASN A 51 -5.93 10.02 6.86
N ALA A 52 -6.03 9.88 5.54
CA ALA A 52 -4.94 9.43 4.68
C ALA A 52 -4.79 10.39 3.51
N LYS A 53 -3.55 10.73 3.19
CA LYS A 53 -3.23 11.61 2.07
C LYS A 53 -2.35 10.86 1.08
N ILE A 54 -2.80 10.79 -0.17
CA ILE A 54 -2.06 10.13 -1.24
C ILE A 54 -1.48 11.20 -2.16
N GLU A 55 -0.17 11.12 -2.42
CA GLU A 55 0.53 12.00 -3.34
C GLU A 55 1.22 11.14 -4.40
N VAL A 56 0.90 11.38 -5.66
CA VAL A 56 1.57 10.71 -6.79
C VAL A 56 2.82 11.52 -7.13
N LEU A 57 3.99 10.90 -6.97
CA LEU A 57 5.28 11.54 -7.21
C LEU A 57 5.75 11.38 -8.64
N GLU A 58 5.49 10.24 -9.25
CA GLU A 58 5.80 9.95 -10.66
C GLU A 58 4.68 9.16 -11.28
N GLU A 59 4.43 9.39 -12.56
CA GLU A 59 3.44 8.65 -13.32
C GLU A 59 3.88 8.49 -14.78
N TYR A 60 3.33 7.48 -15.44
CA TYR A 60 3.49 7.35 -16.90
C TYR A 60 2.67 8.43 -17.60
N ALA A 61 2.96 8.66 -18.87
CA ALA A 61 2.22 9.63 -19.68
C ALA A 61 0.70 9.36 -19.72
N ASN A 62 0.29 8.11 -19.55
CA ASN A 62 -1.11 7.71 -19.50
C ASN A 62 -1.76 7.90 -18.12
N GLY A 63 -1.03 8.43 -17.14
CA GLY A 63 -1.54 8.68 -15.80
C GLY A 63 -1.37 7.55 -14.81
N THR A 64 -0.80 6.42 -15.22
CA THR A 64 -0.57 5.30 -14.30
C THR A 64 0.53 5.63 -13.29
N PRO A 65 0.25 5.57 -11.97
CA PRO A 65 1.26 5.91 -10.95
C PRO A 65 2.45 4.94 -10.97
N VAL A 66 3.66 5.49 -10.84
CA VAL A 66 4.92 4.73 -10.78
C VAL A 66 5.60 4.90 -9.44
N ALA A 67 5.37 6.02 -8.76
CA ALA A 67 5.87 6.28 -7.43
C ALA A 67 4.83 7.09 -6.66
N ILE A 68 4.52 6.66 -5.45
CA ILE A 68 3.56 7.35 -4.60
C ILE A 68 4.09 7.50 -3.18
N GLN A 69 3.54 8.50 -2.49
CA GLN A 69 3.73 8.69 -1.06
C GLN A 69 2.36 8.76 -0.42
N VAL A 70 2.16 7.96 0.63
CA VAL A 70 0.91 7.93 1.37
C VAL A 70 1.20 8.29 2.82
N THR A 71 0.55 9.32 3.33
CA THR A 71 0.67 9.74 4.73
C THR A 71 -0.64 9.37 5.42
N VAL A 72 -0.55 8.58 6.49
CA VAL A 72 -1.73 8.10 7.21
C VAL A 72 -1.59 8.38 8.70
N GLN A 73 -2.72 8.68 9.34
CA GLN A 73 -2.77 8.86 10.78
C GLN A 73 -2.45 7.54 11.48
N ASP A 74 -1.82 7.63 12.64
CA ASP A 74 -1.37 6.48 13.41
C ASP A 74 -2.47 5.44 13.68
N ASP A 75 -3.68 5.89 13.93
CA ASP A 75 -4.82 5.00 14.23
C ASP A 75 -5.25 4.12 13.04
N LEU A 76 -4.80 4.46 11.82
CA LEU A 76 -5.13 3.68 10.63
C LEU A 76 -4.13 2.54 10.36
N VAL A 77 -3.04 2.48 11.14
CA VAL A 77 -2.01 1.45 10.95
C VAL A 77 -1.93 0.58 12.19
N THR A 78 -2.07 -0.73 12.01
CA THR A 78 -1.99 -1.67 13.10
C THR A 78 -0.97 -2.76 12.79
N PHE A 79 -0.33 -3.25 13.85
CA PHE A 79 0.58 -4.38 13.74
C PHE A 79 -0.17 -5.65 14.11
N ARG A 80 -0.11 -6.62 13.22
CA ARG A 80 -0.77 -7.90 13.44
C ARG A 80 0.25 -9.03 13.53
N LYS A 81 -0.01 -9.94 14.43
CA LYS A 81 0.77 -11.16 14.52
C LYS A 81 0.49 -12.00 13.25
N PRO A 82 1.53 -12.50 12.56
CA PRO A 82 1.28 -13.33 11.39
C PRO A 82 0.44 -14.54 11.72
N THR A 83 -0.51 -14.88 10.85
CA THR A 83 -1.33 -16.09 11.00
C THR A 83 -0.47 -17.31 10.69
N SER A 84 -0.47 -18.31 11.58
CA SER A 84 0.27 -19.55 11.38
C SER A 84 -0.29 -20.32 10.16
N LYS A 85 0.57 -21.13 9.52
CA LYS A 85 0.17 -21.95 8.38
C LYS A 85 -0.99 -22.87 8.73
N ALA A 86 -0.93 -23.51 9.89
CA ALA A 86 -2.00 -24.40 10.37
C ALA A 86 -3.33 -23.67 10.53
N LYS A 87 -3.30 -22.45 11.08
CA LYS A 87 -4.49 -21.64 11.27
C LYS A 87 -5.08 -21.20 9.93
N ARG A 88 -4.25 -20.87 8.95
CA ARG A 88 -4.70 -20.50 7.60
C ARG A 88 -5.40 -21.68 6.92
N GLU A 89 -4.85 -22.86 7.03
CA GLU A 89 -5.44 -24.08 6.45
C GLU A 89 -6.79 -24.37 7.10
N LYS A 90 -6.89 -24.24 8.40
CA LYS A 90 -8.14 -24.44 9.14
C LYS A 90 -9.22 -23.46 8.71
N LEU A 91 -8.87 -22.19 8.55
CA LEU A 91 -9.80 -21.17 8.07
C LEU A 91 -10.26 -21.46 6.62
N ARG A 92 -9.35 -21.95 5.80
CA ARG A 92 -9.65 -22.31 4.40
C ARG A 92 -10.65 -23.49 4.35
N GLU A 93 -10.47 -24.48 5.17
CA GLU A 93 -11.38 -25.63 5.28
C GLU A 93 -12.76 -25.21 5.76
N GLN A 94 -12.84 -24.33 6.75
CA GLN A 94 -14.11 -23.80 7.25
C GLN A 94 -14.86 -23.03 6.17
N ALA A 95 -14.15 -22.20 5.41
CA ALA A 95 -14.75 -21.45 4.31
C ALA A 95 -15.25 -22.38 3.22
N LYS A 96 -14.50 -23.42 2.91
CA LYS A 96 -14.85 -24.43 1.90
C LYS A 96 -16.11 -25.21 2.33
N GLY A 97 -16.20 -25.56 3.61
CA GLY A 97 -17.37 -26.27 4.15
C GLY A 97 -18.65 -25.45 4.11
N ARG A 98 -18.56 -24.12 4.12
CA ARG A 98 -19.74 -23.24 4.03
C ARG A 98 -20.40 -23.24 2.67
N PHE A 99 -19.62 -23.49 1.61
CA PHE A 99 -20.10 -23.44 0.24
C PHE A 99 -20.45 -24.81 -0.33
N ASP A 100 -20.05 -25.89 0.33
CA ASP A 100 -20.28 -27.28 -0.10
C ASP A 100 -21.53 -27.88 0.56
N LYS A 101 -22.64 -27.19 0.41
CA LYS A 101 -23.92 -27.73 0.87
C LYS A 101 -24.70 -28.30 -0.30
#